data_2c66a8faeda9e6901167dc094872098a
#
_entry.id   2c66a8faeda9e6901167dc094872098a
#
_cell.length_a   1.000
_cell.length_b   1.000
_cell.length_c   1.000
_cell.angle_alpha   90.00
_cell.angle_beta   90.00
_cell.angle_gamma   90.00
#
_symmetry.space_group_name_H-M   'P 1'
#
loop_
_entity.id
_entity.type
_entity.pdbx_description
1 polymer ?
#
loop_
_entity_poly.entity_id
_entity_poly.type
_entity_poly.pdbx_seq_one_letter_code
_entity_poly.pdbx_strand_id
1 'polypeptide(L)'
;MKKYNVAILGATGAVGGEFLKLIEERNFPFNELRLLASKRSAGTEIELMGKTYVVEEATKDSFKGIDIALFAGGSISKEFAPYAVEAGAV
;
A
#
# COMPACT_ATOMS: atom_id res chain seq x y z
N MET A 1 14.72 -14.43 8.13
CA MET A 1 13.30 -14.24 7.87
C MET A 1 13.10 -13.55 6.53
N LYS A 2 12.22 -14.09 5.71
CA LYS A 2 11.94 -13.52 4.40
C LYS A 2 11.11 -12.25 4.54
N LYS A 3 11.53 -11.19 3.86
CA LYS A 3 10.79 -9.93 3.84
C LYS A 3 10.08 -9.78 2.50
N TYR A 4 8.93 -9.14 2.52
CA TYR A 4 8.09 -8.95 1.34
C TYR A 4 8.00 -7.48 0.98
N ASN A 5 7.79 -7.22 -0.30
CA ASN A 5 7.43 -5.90 -0.78
C ASN A 5 5.91 -5.78 -0.68
N VAL A 6 5.46 -4.80 0.08
CA VAL A 6 4.03 -4.63 0.41
C VAL A 6 3.52 -3.32 -0.17
N ALA A 7 2.33 -3.35 -0.75
CA ALA A 7 1.64 -2.14 -1.20
C ALA A 7 0.29 -2.05 -0.49
N ILE A 8 -0.08 -0.84 -0.10
CA ILE A 8 -1.39 -0.58 0.49
C ILE A 8 -2.10 0.43 -0.39
N LEU A 9 -3.20 0.02 -1.00
CA LEU A 9 -4.03 0.89 -1.83
C LEU A 9 -5.14 1.47 -0.96
N GLY A 10 -5.30 2.78 -1.00
CA GLY A 10 -6.22 3.49 -0.13
C GLY A 10 -5.60 3.82 1.22
N ALA A 11 -4.29 4.03 1.25
CA ALA A 11 -3.54 4.25 2.48
C ALA A 11 -4.01 5.45 3.30
N THR A 12 -4.60 6.45 2.66
CA THR A 12 -5.10 7.65 3.33
C THR A 12 -6.50 7.50 3.91
N GLY A 13 -7.19 6.42 3.59
CA GLY A 13 -8.52 6.16 4.11
C GLY A 13 -8.48 5.56 5.52
N ALA A 14 -9.65 5.46 6.15
CA ALA A 14 -9.74 4.93 7.51
C ALA A 14 -9.24 3.49 7.61
N VAL A 15 -9.63 2.65 6.64
CA VAL A 15 -9.21 1.23 6.64
C VAL A 15 -7.72 1.13 6.35
N GLY A 16 -7.21 1.95 5.44
CA GLY A 16 -5.77 1.99 5.16
C GLY A 16 -4.96 2.38 6.39
N GLY A 17 -5.43 3.36 7.15
CA GLY A 17 -4.81 3.77 8.40
C GLY A 17 -4.76 2.63 9.42
N GLU A 18 -5.80 1.79 9.45
CA GLU A 18 -5.83 0.64 10.32
C GLU A 18 -4.80 -0.43 9.92
N PHE A 19 -4.62 -0.65 8.62
CA PHE A 19 -3.59 -1.55 8.15
C PHE A 19 -2.20 -1.07 8.56
N LEU A 20 -1.94 0.23 8.43
CA LEU A 20 -0.66 0.82 8.82
C LEU A 20 -0.41 0.64 10.31
N LYS A 21 -1.43 0.84 11.12
CA LYS A 21 -1.35 0.67 12.55
C LYS A 21 -1.03 -0.78 12.92
N LEU A 22 -1.67 -1.73 12.24
CA LEU A 22 -1.40 -3.15 12.47
C LEU A 22 0.03 -3.53 12.08
N ILE A 23 0.53 -2.99 10.99
CA ILE A 23 1.91 -3.22 10.57
C ILE A 23 2.87 -2.76 11.65
N GLU A 24 2.63 -1.58 12.21
CA GLU A 24 3.46 -1.03 13.27
C GLU A 24 3.37 -1.85 14.57
N GLU A 25 2.16 -2.17 15.00
CA GLU A 25 1.93 -2.92 16.23
C GLU A 25 2.52 -4.31 16.18
N ARG A 26 2.41 -4.98 15.04
CA ARG A 26 2.87 -6.36 14.88
C ARG A 26 4.30 -6.44 14.36
N ASN A 27 4.92 -5.31 14.11
CA ASN A 27 6.27 -5.25 13.56
C ASN A 27 6.39 -6.16 12.33
N PHE A 28 5.43 -6.04 11.41
CA PHE A 28 5.35 -6.87 10.21
C PHE A 28 6.63 -6.70 9.36
N PRO A 29 7.29 -7.80 9.00
CA PRO A 29 8.53 -7.70 8.23
C PRO A 29 8.22 -7.37 6.77
N PHE A 30 8.76 -6.25 6.29
CA PHE A 30 8.66 -5.88 4.89
C PHE A 30 9.99 -5.31 4.42
N ASN A 31 10.27 -5.51 3.13
CA ASN A 31 11.46 -4.96 2.50
C ASN A 31 11.16 -3.56 1.98
N GLU A 32 10.03 -3.39 1.29
CA GLU A 32 9.57 -2.12 0.78
C GLU A 32 8.10 -1.96 1.13
N LEU A 33 7.72 -0.76 1.55
CA LEU A 33 6.32 -0.44 1.80
C LEU A 33 5.92 0.68 0.85
N ARG A 34 4.97 0.41 -0.02
CA ARG A 34 4.48 1.36 -1.00
C ARG A 34 3.05 1.76 -0.65
N LEU A 35 2.83 3.04 -0.39
CA LEU A 35 1.53 3.56 -0.04
C LEU A 35 0.91 4.21 -1.27
N LEU A 36 -0.26 3.76 -1.65
CA LEU A 36 -0.93 4.17 -2.88
C LEU A 36 -2.31 4.73 -2.57
N ALA A 37 -2.73 5.70 -3.34
CA ALA A 37 -4.05 6.29 -3.20
C ALA A 37 -4.45 6.93 -4.53
N SER A 38 -5.62 7.57 -4.57
CA SER A 38 -6.05 8.31 -5.74
C SER A 38 -5.15 9.53 -5.96
N LYS A 39 -5.21 10.09 -7.16
CA LYS A 39 -4.46 11.30 -7.50
C LYS A 39 -4.68 12.42 -6.49
N ARG A 40 -5.91 12.53 -5.97
CA ARG A 40 -6.26 13.56 -4.99
C ARG A 40 -5.43 13.45 -3.72
N SER A 41 -5.12 12.24 -3.29
CA SER A 41 -4.39 11.99 -2.06
C SER A 41 -2.89 11.80 -2.27
N ALA A 42 -2.43 11.75 -3.50
CA ALA A 42 -1.01 11.58 -3.80
C ALA A 42 -0.22 12.77 -3.23
N GLY A 43 0.96 12.47 -2.69
CA GLY A 43 1.80 13.47 -2.07
C GLY A 43 1.60 13.62 -0.57
N THR A 44 0.59 12.96 -0.01
CA THR A 44 0.37 12.95 1.44
C THR A 44 1.52 12.22 2.13
N GLU A 45 2.03 12.80 3.20
CA GLU A 45 3.09 12.17 3.97
C GLU A 45 2.52 11.42 5.16
N ILE A 46 2.98 10.21 5.36
CA ILE A 46 2.55 9.36 6.47
C ILE A 46 3.78 8.89 7.22
N GLU A 47 3.80 9.13 8.53
CA GLU A 47 4.90 8.68 9.38
C GLU A 47 4.56 7.31 9.96
N LEU A 48 5.47 6.36 9.81
CA LEU A 48 5.30 5.00 10.30
C LEU A 48 6.65 4.46 10.76
N MET A 49 6.70 4.01 12.00
CA MET A 49 7.90 3.41 12.58
C MET A 49 9.15 4.28 12.42
N GLY A 50 9.00 5.58 12.62
CA GLY A 50 10.12 6.52 12.56
C GLY A 50 10.54 6.93 11.16
N LYS A 51 9.82 6.47 10.12
CA LYS A 51 10.10 6.86 8.74
C LYS A 51 8.90 7.58 8.15
N THR A 52 9.18 8.51 7.26
CA THR A 52 8.14 9.22 6.53
C THR A 52 7.97 8.58 5.15
N TYR A 53 6.74 8.19 4.84
CA TYR A 53 6.40 7.63 3.54
C TYR A 53 5.52 8.62 2.79
N VAL A 54 5.80 8.81 1.51
CA VAL A 54 4.97 9.67 0.66
C VAL A 54 4.00 8.79 -0.10
N VAL A 55 2.72 9.12 0.00
CA VAL A 55 1.67 8.39 -0.73
C VAL A 55 1.77 8.73 -2.20
N GLU A 56 1.78 7.71 -3.05
CA GLU A 56 1.88 7.86 -4.49
C GLU A 56 0.53 7.63 -5.16
N GLU A 57 0.35 8.20 -6.33
CA GLU A 57 -0.85 7.94 -7.12
C GLU A 57 -0.81 6.49 -7.61
N ALA A 58 -1.90 5.75 -7.41
CA ALA A 58 -1.98 4.39 -7.89
C ALA A 58 -2.08 4.35 -9.41
N THR A 59 -1.25 3.54 -10.04
CA THR A 59 -1.27 3.32 -11.48
C THR A 59 -1.18 1.82 -11.72
N LYS A 60 -1.42 1.41 -12.97
CA LYS A 60 -1.30 -0.01 -13.31
C LYS A 60 0.10 -0.57 -13.09
N ASP A 61 1.11 0.29 -13.07
CA ASP A 61 2.49 -0.12 -12.85
C ASP A 61 2.91 -0.11 -11.39
N SER A 62 2.06 0.40 -10.50
CA SER A 62 2.39 0.55 -9.08
C SER A 62 2.63 -0.77 -8.37
N PHE A 63 2.14 -1.87 -8.91
CA PHE A 63 2.25 -3.18 -8.27
C PHE A 63 3.41 -4.02 -8.76
N LYS A 64 4.24 -3.48 -9.65
CA LYS A 64 5.42 -4.19 -10.12
C LYS A 64 6.40 -4.42 -8.96
N GLY A 65 6.83 -5.65 -8.80
CA GLY A 65 7.75 -6.02 -7.73
C GLY A 65 7.10 -6.15 -6.35
N ILE A 66 5.79 -6.01 -6.28
CA ILE A 66 5.04 -6.14 -5.02
C ILE A 66 4.65 -7.61 -4.81
N ASP A 67 4.91 -8.11 -3.60
CA ASP A 67 4.56 -9.48 -3.23
C ASP A 67 3.16 -9.56 -2.62
N ILE A 68 2.81 -8.57 -1.78
CA ILE A 68 1.54 -8.54 -1.08
C ILE A 68 0.89 -7.18 -1.30
N ALA A 69 -0.37 -7.18 -1.73
CA ALA A 69 -1.13 -5.95 -1.91
C ALA A 69 -2.35 -5.97 -1.00
N LEU A 70 -2.50 -4.92 -0.20
CA LEU A 70 -3.64 -4.75 0.69
C LEU A 70 -4.55 -3.66 0.13
N PHE A 71 -5.82 -3.98 -0.05
CA PHE A 71 -6.79 -3.06 -0.63
C PHE A 71 -7.71 -2.51 0.46
N ALA A 72 -7.61 -1.21 0.69
CA ALA A 72 -8.37 -0.54 1.74
C ALA A 72 -9.39 0.46 1.20
N GLY A 73 -9.35 0.74 -0.08
CA GLY A 73 -10.29 1.68 -0.70
C GLY A 73 -11.40 0.94 -1.44
N GLY A 74 -12.60 1.49 -1.49
CA GLY A 74 -13.75 0.88 -2.14
C GLY A 74 -13.61 0.74 -3.65
N SER A 75 -14.05 1.78 -4.40
CA SER A 75 -14.02 1.73 -5.86
C SER A 75 -12.60 1.69 -6.44
N ILE A 76 -11.65 2.37 -5.80
CA ILE A 76 -10.27 2.36 -6.27
C ILE A 76 -9.66 0.96 -6.17
N SER A 77 -10.03 0.19 -5.15
CA SER A 77 -9.57 -1.19 -5.02
C SER A 77 -10.09 -2.07 -6.16
N LYS A 78 -11.35 -1.90 -6.54
CA LYS A 78 -11.92 -2.65 -7.66
C LYS A 78 -11.20 -2.31 -8.95
N GLU A 79 -10.85 -1.05 -9.15
CA GLU A 79 -10.19 -0.61 -10.36
C GLU A 79 -8.80 -1.21 -10.52
N PHE A 80 -8.05 -1.29 -9.43
CA PHE A 80 -6.65 -1.71 -9.50
C PHE A 80 -6.37 -3.17 -9.13
N ALA A 81 -7.33 -3.88 -8.57
CA ALA A 81 -7.13 -5.28 -8.21
C ALA A 81 -6.61 -6.14 -9.37
N PRO A 82 -7.14 -6.01 -10.61
CA PRO A 82 -6.63 -6.80 -11.73
C PRO A 82 -5.15 -6.52 -12.03
N TYR A 83 -4.71 -5.28 -11.85
CA TYR A 83 -3.32 -4.92 -12.10
C TYR A 83 -2.38 -5.53 -11.07
N ALA A 84 -2.82 -5.63 -9.82
CA ALA A 84 -2.04 -6.29 -8.77
C ALA A 84 -1.88 -7.78 -9.06
N VAL A 85 -2.97 -8.44 -9.44
CA VAL A 85 -2.93 -9.86 -9.80
C VAL A 85 -2.03 -10.10 -10.99
N GLU A 86 -2.13 -9.25 -12.01
CA GLU A 86 -1.30 -9.34 -13.21
C GLU A 86 0.18 -9.19 -12.90
N ALA A 87 0.51 -8.34 -11.92
CA ALA A 87 1.88 -8.14 -11.48
C ALA A 87 2.40 -9.24 -10.56
N GLY A 88 1.56 -10.19 -10.18
CA GLY A 88 1.96 -11.30 -9.32
C GLY A 88 1.79 -11.05 -7.83
N ALA A 89 1.14 -9.97 -7.44
CA ALA A 89 0.90 -9.69 -6.02
C ALA A 89 -0.26 -10.54 -5.48
N VAL A 90 -0.22 -10.80 -4.21
CA VAL A 90 -1.25 -11.58 -3.53
C VAL A 90 -2.17 -10.69 -2.72
#